data_9ee7288de0b61f63927a96a5563273bd
#
_entry.id   9ee7288de0b61f63927a96a5563273bd
#
_cell.length_a   1.000
_cell.length_b   1.000
_cell.length_c   1.000
_cell.angle_alpha   90.00
_cell.angle_beta   90.00
_cell.angle_gamma   90.00
#
_symmetry.space_group_name_H-M   'P 1'
#
loop_
_entity.id
_entity.type
_entity.pdbx_description
1 polymer ?
#
loop_
_entity_poly.entity_id
_entity_poly.type
_entity_poly.pdbx_seq_one_letter_code
_entity_poly.pdbx_strand_id
1 'polypeptide(L)'
;MKAGIKNILQSLRIYHPLQSAFRKFVFAFKRVQYRMLFSGYKGSGFECNVCGSFYSKFVDDFPSKENRNAIEINKVIAGYGENILCPHCLSNSRERIVIAMLHTRFDISGKRILHLSPEKYIFDIIKDKAIVTTADLHPGFYKSTDKNIKEENATALSFENESFDLVIANHIMEHIPDDEKAMKEIYRVLNPGGNLIMQVPYSETISNTIEELSINNPEKQSALFGQKDHVRIYNLQNYIQRLQLAGFIVDLIPYNSLKEYYKYAIQKEESFLMIKKPN
;
A
#
# COMPACT_ATOMS: atom_id res chain seq x y z
N MET A 1 -16.42 13.39 17.37
CA MET A 1 -16.88 14.75 17.00
C MET A 1 -18.31 14.61 16.52
N LYS A 2 -19.29 15.36 17.08
CA LYS A 2 -20.71 15.22 16.73
C LYS A 2 -20.91 15.53 15.24
N ALA A 3 -21.76 14.77 14.54
CA ALA A 3 -21.99 14.87 13.09
C ALA A 3 -22.23 16.32 12.59
N GLY A 4 -22.92 17.15 13.38
CA GLY A 4 -23.20 18.54 13.05
C GLY A 4 -21.94 19.43 12.91
N ILE A 5 -20.93 19.25 13.76
CA ILE A 5 -19.67 20.03 13.68
C ILE A 5 -18.89 19.62 12.43
N LYS A 6 -18.88 18.33 12.09
CA LYS A 6 -18.23 17.83 10.86
C LYS A 6 -18.85 18.48 9.62
N ASN A 7 -20.17 18.52 9.53
CA ASN A 7 -20.89 19.11 8.39
C ASN A 7 -20.60 20.62 8.24
N ILE A 8 -20.59 21.38 9.35
CA ILE A 8 -20.24 22.81 9.35
C ILE A 8 -18.80 23.02 8.87
N LEU A 9 -17.84 22.25 9.38
CA LEU A 9 -16.43 22.36 8.97
C LEU A 9 -16.20 21.94 7.50
N GLN A 10 -17.01 21.00 7.00
CA GLN A 10 -16.98 20.61 5.58
C GLN A 10 -17.53 21.72 4.69
N SER A 11 -18.66 22.35 5.06
CA SER A 11 -19.24 23.48 4.31
C SER A 11 -18.30 24.69 4.26
N LEU A 12 -17.51 24.92 5.31
CA LEU A 12 -16.48 25.97 5.36
C LEU A 12 -15.16 25.58 4.66
N ARG A 13 -15.07 24.39 4.04
CA ARG A 13 -13.85 23.86 3.39
C ARG A 13 -12.61 23.80 4.30
N ILE A 14 -12.75 23.92 5.62
CA ILE A 14 -11.64 23.88 6.59
C ILE A 14 -11.47 22.50 7.24
N TYR A 15 -12.41 21.59 7.04
CA TYR A 15 -12.37 20.25 7.64
C TYR A 15 -11.14 19.45 7.22
N HIS A 16 -10.90 19.35 5.91
CA HIS A 16 -9.75 18.60 5.38
C HIS A 16 -8.40 19.19 5.77
N PRO A 17 -8.17 20.52 5.69
CA PRO A 17 -6.94 21.13 6.18
C PRO A 17 -6.68 20.87 7.67
N LEU A 18 -7.70 21.02 8.53
CA LEU A 18 -7.59 20.76 9.97
C LEU A 18 -7.30 19.29 10.26
N GLN A 19 -7.98 18.37 9.57
CA GLN A 19 -7.74 16.93 9.69
C GLN A 19 -6.33 16.56 9.25
N SER A 20 -5.84 17.16 8.15
CA SER A 20 -4.48 16.96 7.66
C SER A 20 -3.43 17.48 8.65
N ALA A 21 -3.65 18.69 9.20
CA ALA A 21 -2.76 19.27 10.21
C ALA A 21 -2.71 18.41 11.48
N PHE A 22 -3.87 17.96 11.95
CA PHE A 22 -3.95 17.06 13.11
C PHE A 22 -3.24 15.73 12.86
N ARG A 23 -3.43 15.11 11.70
CA ARG A 23 -2.71 13.88 11.33
C ARG A 23 -1.20 14.09 11.31
N LYS A 24 -0.72 15.19 10.72
CA LYS A 24 0.72 15.55 10.72
C LYS A 24 1.26 15.71 12.14
N PHE A 25 0.51 16.39 13.02
CA PHE A 25 0.90 16.57 14.42
C PHE A 25 0.98 15.24 15.15
N VAL A 26 -0.05 14.38 15.05
CA VAL A 26 -0.06 13.04 15.66
C VAL A 26 1.10 12.19 15.13
N PHE A 27 1.36 12.23 13.83
CA PHE A 27 2.46 11.51 13.21
C PHE A 27 3.83 12.01 13.71
N ALA A 28 4.02 13.33 13.80
CA ALA A 28 5.24 13.92 14.33
C ALA A 28 5.45 13.56 15.80
N PHE A 29 4.40 13.60 16.62
CA PHE A 29 4.44 13.19 18.02
C PHE A 29 4.82 11.70 18.17
N LYS A 30 4.18 10.81 17.42
CA LYS A 30 4.52 9.38 17.40
C LYS A 30 5.99 9.16 17.02
N ARG A 31 6.50 9.88 16.02
CA ARG A 31 7.92 9.78 15.63
C ARG A 31 8.86 10.13 16.79
N VAL A 32 8.58 11.20 17.52
CA VAL A 32 9.39 11.59 18.70
C VAL A 32 9.29 10.52 19.78
N GLN A 33 8.08 10.08 20.08
CA GLN A 33 7.82 9.06 21.09
C GLN A 33 8.59 7.75 20.80
N TYR A 34 8.47 7.23 19.57
CA TYR A 34 9.14 5.97 19.22
C TYR A 34 10.66 6.11 19.15
N ARG A 35 11.20 7.25 18.71
CA ARG A 35 12.65 7.51 18.77
C ARG A 35 13.18 7.44 20.20
N MET A 36 12.43 7.98 21.17
CA MET A 36 12.80 7.91 22.59
C MET A 36 12.68 6.48 23.14
N LEU A 37 11.53 5.83 22.93
CA LEU A 37 11.28 4.47 23.41
C LEU A 37 12.26 3.45 22.84
N PHE A 38 12.69 3.62 21.60
CA PHE A 38 13.61 2.70 20.90
C PHE A 38 15.05 3.18 20.88
N SER A 39 15.42 4.21 21.68
CA SER A 39 16.79 4.74 21.71
C SER A 39 17.85 3.70 22.07
N GLY A 40 17.53 2.78 22.99
CA GLY A 40 18.41 1.67 23.38
C GLY A 40 18.62 0.59 22.32
N TYR A 41 17.81 0.57 21.26
CA TYR A 41 17.94 -0.39 20.14
C TYR A 41 18.65 0.23 18.92
N LYS A 42 19.09 1.48 18.99
CA LYS A 42 19.71 2.20 17.87
C LYS A 42 21.16 1.73 17.62
N GLY A 43 21.56 1.64 16.36
CA GLY A 43 22.97 1.53 15.94
C GLY A 43 23.32 0.22 15.24
N SER A 44 22.51 -0.84 15.35
CA SER A 44 22.78 -2.14 14.68
C SER A 44 21.48 -2.85 14.35
N GLY A 45 21.57 -3.92 13.57
CA GLY A 45 20.43 -4.79 13.20
C GLY A 45 19.77 -4.37 11.90
N PHE A 46 18.46 -4.10 11.93
CA PHE A 46 17.73 -3.71 10.74
C PHE A 46 18.09 -2.31 10.25
N GLU A 47 18.23 -2.17 8.95
CA GLU A 47 18.42 -0.91 8.23
C GLU A 47 17.07 -0.41 7.70
N CYS A 48 16.74 0.84 7.91
CA CYS A 48 15.61 1.46 7.23
C CYS A 48 16.07 2.08 5.91
N ASN A 49 15.75 1.49 4.78
CA ASN A 49 16.10 2.01 3.45
C ASN A 49 15.34 3.28 3.04
N VAL A 50 14.45 3.79 3.91
CA VAL A 50 13.78 5.09 3.75
C VAL A 50 14.58 6.22 4.37
N CYS A 51 15.11 6.03 5.59
CA CYS A 51 15.77 7.10 6.34
C CYS A 51 17.23 6.80 6.76
N GLY A 52 17.78 5.65 6.38
CA GLY A 52 19.15 5.23 6.67
C GLY A 52 19.42 4.90 8.15
N SER A 53 18.39 4.83 9.00
CA SER A 53 18.58 4.54 10.42
C SER A 53 18.66 3.04 10.70
N PHE A 54 19.50 2.67 11.68
CA PHE A 54 19.69 1.28 12.12
C PHE A 54 19.12 1.09 13.52
N TYR A 55 18.39 -0.02 13.72
CA TYR A 55 17.85 -0.45 15.00
C TYR A 55 17.85 -1.97 15.10
N SER A 56 18.25 -2.53 16.24
CA SER A 56 18.20 -3.98 16.47
C SER A 56 16.76 -4.51 16.61
N LYS A 57 15.79 -3.62 16.86
CA LYS A 57 14.37 -3.91 16.87
C LYS A 57 13.59 -2.74 16.26
N PHE A 58 12.61 -3.04 15.37
CA PHE A 58 11.63 -2.08 14.92
C PHE A 58 10.36 -2.17 15.77
N VAL A 59 9.44 -1.24 15.58
CA VAL A 59 8.17 -1.20 16.31
C VAL A 59 7.25 -2.28 15.77
N ASP A 60 6.67 -3.07 16.66
CA ASP A 60 5.64 -4.04 16.33
C ASP A 60 4.33 -3.28 16.03
N ASP A 61 3.57 -3.74 15.05
CA ASP A 61 2.25 -3.20 14.71
C ASP A 61 1.27 -4.35 14.57
N PHE A 62 0.23 -4.35 15.38
CA PHE A 62 -0.77 -5.41 15.40
C PHE A 62 -2.16 -4.84 15.09
N PRO A 63 -3.06 -5.64 14.48
CA PRO A 63 -4.40 -5.20 14.18
C PRO A 63 -5.19 -4.84 15.45
N SER A 64 -6.11 -3.90 15.32
CA SER A 64 -7.06 -3.57 16.41
C SER A 64 -7.89 -4.80 16.80
N LYS A 65 -8.53 -4.75 17.97
CA LYS A 65 -9.36 -5.88 18.45
C LYS A 65 -10.46 -6.25 17.47
N GLU A 66 -11.07 -5.25 16.82
CA GLU A 66 -12.16 -5.42 15.87
C GLU A 66 -11.69 -6.13 14.59
N ASN A 67 -10.45 -5.88 14.18
CA ASN A 67 -9.86 -6.40 12.94
C ASN A 67 -9.16 -7.75 13.13
N ARG A 68 -8.68 -8.01 14.34
CA ARG A 68 -7.77 -9.10 14.67
C ARG A 68 -8.34 -10.47 14.30
N ASN A 69 -9.58 -10.72 14.64
CA ASN A 69 -10.21 -12.03 14.46
C ASN A 69 -10.19 -12.50 12.99
N ALA A 70 -10.57 -11.63 12.05
CA ALA A 70 -10.56 -11.97 10.62
C ALA A 70 -9.14 -12.23 10.12
N ILE A 71 -8.16 -11.44 10.57
CA ILE A 71 -6.76 -11.54 10.17
C ILE A 71 -6.13 -12.83 10.71
N GLU A 72 -6.33 -13.15 12.00
CA GLU A 72 -5.72 -14.31 12.64
C GLU A 72 -6.36 -15.64 12.18
N ILE A 73 -7.69 -15.72 12.12
CA ILE A 73 -8.39 -16.95 11.67
C ILE A 73 -8.00 -17.30 10.23
N ASN A 74 -7.97 -16.30 9.35
CA ASN A 74 -7.65 -16.52 7.94
C ASN A 74 -6.15 -16.45 7.65
N LYS A 75 -5.29 -16.23 8.66
CA LYS A 75 -3.83 -16.08 8.52
C LYS A 75 -3.46 -15.06 7.43
N VAL A 76 -4.08 -13.89 7.48
CA VAL A 76 -3.89 -12.86 6.46
C VAL A 76 -2.55 -12.15 6.65
N ILE A 77 -1.75 -12.13 5.61
CA ILE A 77 -0.54 -11.33 5.51
C ILE A 77 -0.96 -9.94 5.05
N ALA A 78 -0.95 -8.96 5.97
CA ALA A 78 -1.56 -7.64 5.78
C ALA A 78 -0.73 -6.47 6.32
N GLY A 79 0.58 -6.63 6.47
CA GLY A 79 1.45 -5.58 6.99
C GLY A 79 1.38 -5.44 8.53
N TYR A 80 0.96 -6.47 9.24
CA TYR A 80 0.94 -6.55 10.70
C TYR A 80 1.95 -7.56 11.24
N GLY A 81 2.43 -7.36 12.46
CA GLY A 81 3.32 -8.28 13.15
C GLY A 81 4.47 -7.59 13.86
N GLU A 82 5.58 -8.32 14.01
CA GLU A 82 6.81 -7.82 14.62
C GLU A 82 7.63 -7.00 13.64
N ASN A 83 8.32 -5.97 14.14
CA ASN A 83 9.27 -5.14 13.39
C ASN A 83 8.66 -4.41 12.17
N ILE A 84 7.41 -4.03 12.22
CA ILE A 84 6.68 -3.44 11.08
C ILE A 84 7.07 -1.98 10.83
N LEU A 85 7.16 -1.13 11.87
CA LEU A 85 7.39 0.30 11.70
C LEU A 85 8.82 0.70 12.09
N CYS A 86 9.49 1.46 11.24
CA CYS A 86 10.79 2.04 11.59
C CYS A 86 10.64 3.02 12.77
N PRO A 87 11.39 2.86 13.89
CA PRO A 87 11.26 3.76 15.04
C PRO A 87 11.61 5.22 14.72
N HIS A 88 12.42 5.48 13.68
CA HIS A 88 12.86 6.81 13.30
C HIS A 88 11.88 7.56 12.42
N CYS A 89 11.42 6.95 11.32
CA CYS A 89 10.58 7.61 10.31
C CYS A 89 9.15 7.08 10.26
N LEU A 90 8.84 5.94 10.89
CA LEU A 90 7.57 5.22 10.86
C LEU A 90 7.20 4.66 9.48
N SER A 91 8.18 4.50 8.56
CA SER A 91 7.93 3.71 7.36
C SER A 91 7.55 2.29 7.73
N ASN A 92 6.56 1.74 7.04
CA ASN A 92 6.11 0.37 7.26
C ASN A 92 6.92 -0.64 6.43
N SER A 93 6.76 -1.94 6.74
CA SER A 93 7.44 -3.03 6.03
C SER A 93 7.13 -3.07 4.55
N ARG A 94 5.88 -2.78 4.16
CA ARG A 94 5.40 -2.77 2.77
C ARG A 94 6.07 -1.69 1.93
N GLU A 95 6.20 -0.46 2.46
CA GLU A 95 6.94 0.61 1.78
C GLU A 95 8.41 0.22 1.60
N ARG A 96 9.03 -0.40 2.61
CA ARG A 96 10.45 -0.78 2.56
C ARG A 96 10.74 -1.87 1.53
N ILE A 97 9.88 -2.89 1.39
CA ILE A 97 10.07 -3.91 0.34
C ILE A 97 9.87 -3.32 -1.06
N VAL A 98 8.85 -2.50 -1.28
CA VAL A 98 8.62 -1.84 -2.57
C VAL A 98 9.80 -0.94 -2.94
N ILE A 99 10.31 -0.15 -1.99
CA ILE A 99 11.49 0.70 -2.20
C ILE A 99 12.74 -0.14 -2.52
N ALA A 100 12.95 -1.26 -1.82
CA ALA A 100 14.04 -2.16 -2.11
C ALA A 100 13.94 -2.73 -3.53
N MET A 101 12.75 -3.17 -3.94
CA MET A 101 12.50 -3.67 -5.29
C MET A 101 12.69 -2.58 -6.35
N LEU A 102 12.20 -1.35 -6.11
CA LEU A 102 12.41 -0.21 -7.02
C LEU A 102 13.90 0.08 -7.24
N HIS A 103 14.75 -0.12 -6.22
CA HIS A 103 16.17 0.12 -6.33
C HIS A 103 16.95 -1.02 -7.02
N THR A 104 16.45 -2.26 -6.94
CA THR A 104 17.23 -3.44 -7.35
C THR A 104 16.68 -4.15 -8.58
N ARG A 105 15.39 -3.99 -8.89
CA ARG A 105 14.70 -4.75 -9.94
C ARG A 105 14.07 -3.87 -11.02
N PHE A 106 13.95 -2.55 -10.79
CA PHE A 106 13.31 -1.65 -11.74
C PHE A 106 14.23 -0.48 -12.11
N ASP A 107 14.41 -0.26 -13.41
CA ASP A 107 14.96 1.00 -13.89
C ASP A 107 13.82 2.01 -14.04
N ILE A 108 13.77 2.99 -13.13
CA ILE A 108 12.73 4.02 -13.10
C ILE A 108 13.20 5.36 -13.69
N SER A 109 14.47 5.47 -14.11
CA SER A 109 15.03 6.72 -14.58
C SER A 109 14.32 7.22 -15.84
N GLY A 110 13.72 8.42 -15.76
CA GLY A 110 12.97 9.02 -16.86
C GLY A 110 11.66 8.31 -17.25
N LYS A 111 11.26 7.24 -16.54
CA LYS A 111 10.05 6.47 -16.82
C LYS A 111 8.80 7.25 -16.46
N ARG A 112 7.70 7.00 -17.18
CA ARG A 112 6.37 7.49 -16.85
C ARG A 112 5.71 6.54 -15.87
N ILE A 113 5.47 7.02 -14.66
CA ILE A 113 4.93 6.22 -13.54
C ILE A 113 3.56 6.75 -13.15
N LEU A 114 2.55 5.86 -13.11
CA LEU A 114 1.28 6.12 -12.44
C LEU A 114 1.34 5.54 -11.02
N HIS A 115 1.13 6.37 -10.01
CA HIS A 115 1.10 5.95 -8.61
C HIS A 115 -0.31 6.21 -8.04
N LEU A 116 -1.10 5.15 -7.98
CA LEU A 116 -2.45 5.18 -7.41
C LEU A 116 -2.37 5.13 -5.88
N SER A 117 -3.20 5.92 -5.19
CA SER A 117 -3.22 6.04 -3.71
C SER A 117 -1.81 6.24 -3.11
N PRO A 118 -1.09 7.31 -3.49
CA PRO A 118 0.36 7.37 -3.37
C PRO A 118 0.86 7.36 -1.94
N GLU A 119 1.64 6.33 -1.58
CA GLU A 119 2.38 6.26 -0.34
C GLU A 119 3.53 7.27 -0.34
N LYS A 120 3.60 8.06 0.74
CA LYS A 120 4.51 9.20 0.82
C LYS A 120 5.98 8.82 0.57
N TYR A 121 6.48 7.77 1.20
CA TYR A 121 7.90 7.43 1.10
C TYR A 121 8.27 6.85 -0.27
N ILE A 122 7.36 6.13 -0.92
CA ILE A 122 7.53 5.65 -2.29
C ILE A 122 7.55 6.85 -3.24
N PHE A 123 6.57 7.77 -3.12
CA PHE A 123 6.51 8.99 -3.92
C PHE A 123 7.78 9.84 -3.77
N ASP A 124 8.25 10.07 -2.53
CA ASP A 124 9.46 10.86 -2.27
C ASP A 124 10.73 10.29 -2.94
N ILE A 125 10.79 8.96 -3.17
CA ILE A 125 11.93 8.30 -3.82
C ILE A 125 11.86 8.36 -5.34
N ILE A 126 10.65 8.29 -5.92
CA ILE A 126 10.49 8.21 -7.37
C ILE A 126 10.34 9.57 -8.05
N LYS A 127 9.81 10.60 -7.35
CA LYS A 127 9.42 11.90 -7.94
C LYS A 127 10.56 12.66 -8.62
N ASP A 128 11.80 12.49 -8.14
CA ASP A 128 12.97 13.20 -8.68
C ASP A 128 13.73 12.36 -9.73
N LYS A 129 13.29 11.11 -9.96
CA LYS A 129 13.91 10.16 -10.90
C LYS A 129 13.04 9.85 -12.11
N ALA A 130 11.73 10.05 -11.99
CA ALA A 130 10.73 9.64 -12.97
C ALA A 130 9.70 10.74 -13.22
N ILE A 131 8.94 10.60 -14.30
CA ILE A 131 7.77 11.44 -14.60
C ILE A 131 6.58 10.80 -13.91
N VAL A 132 6.25 11.30 -12.69
CA VAL A 132 5.23 10.68 -11.84
C VAL A 132 3.89 11.39 -11.99
N THR A 133 2.85 10.62 -12.30
CA THR A 133 1.45 11.02 -12.16
C THR A 133 0.88 10.31 -10.95
N THR A 134 0.35 11.05 -9.98
CA THR A 134 -0.36 10.48 -8.82
C THR A 134 -1.86 10.61 -9.02
N ALA A 135 -2.62 9.61 -8.57
CA ALA A 135 -4.08 9.63 -8.67
C ALA A 135 -4.76 8.83 -7.55
N ASP A 136 -5.98 9.22 -7.22
CA ASP A 136 -6.85 8.53 -6.26
C ASP A 136 -8.30 8.96 -6.47
N LEU A 137 -9.26 8.09 -6.11
CA LEU A 137 -10.68 8.44 -6.14
C LEU A 137 -11.02 9.59 -5.17
N HIS A 138 -10.24 9.72 -4.09
CA HIS A 138 -10.38 10.75 -3.07
C HIS A 138 -9.07 11.54 -2.86
N PRO A 139 -8.64 12.36 -3.83
CA PRO A 139 -7.32 13.01 -3.83
C PRO A 139 -7.06 13.88 -2.59
N GLY A 140 -8.12 14.33 -1.93
CA GLY A 140 -8.01 15.11 -0.70
C GLY A 140 -7.19 14.45 0.42
N PHE A 141 -7.15 13.12 0.48
CA PHE A 141 -6.37 12.37 1.46
C PHE A 141 -4.86 12.43 1.20
N TYR A 142 -4.46 12.61 -0.07
CA TYR A 142 -3.07 12.50 -0.52
C TYR A 142 -2.42 13.84 -0.90
N LYS A 143 -3.13 14.97 -0.81
CA LYS A 143 -2.56 16.32 -1.10
C LYS A 143 -1.34 16.68 -0.27
N SER A 144 -1.10 16.00 0.85
CA SER A 144 0.13 16.18 1.63
C SER A 144 1.33 15.40 1.07
N THR A 145 1.07 14.40 0.24
CA THR A 145 2.07 13.63 -0.50
C THR A 145 2.37 14.33 -1.82
N ASP A 146 1.33 14.57 -2.62
CA ASP A 146 1.43 15.35 -3.86
C ASP A 146 0.26 16.35 -3.97
N LYS A 147 0.59 17.63 -4.18
CA LYS A 147 -0.41 18.68 -4.36
C LYS A 147 -1.15 18.58 -5.70
N ASN A 148 -0.50 17.98 -6.70
CA ASN A 148 -0.99 17.85 -8.06
C ASN A 148 -1.73 16.53 -8.33
N ILE A 149 -2.04 15.78 -7.28
CA ILE A 149 -2.76 14.51 -7.38
C ILE A 149 -4.08 14.67 -8.14
N LYS A 150 -4.31 13.79 -9.10
CA LYS A 150 -5.52 13.74 -9.93
C LYS A 150 -6.63 12.95 -9.23
N GLU A 151 -7.89 13.29 -9.56
CA GLU A 151 -9.04 12.47 -9.20
C GLU A 151 -9.28 11.44 -10.31
N GLU A 152 -9.16 10.16 -9.97
CA GLU A 152 -9.31 9.05 -10.90
C GLU A 152 -9.99 7.85 -10.24
N ASN A 153 -10.81 7.18 -11.02
CA ASN A 153 -11.40 5.90 -10.63
C ASN A 153 -10.59 4.77 -11.29
N ALA A 154 -10.00 3.88 -10.51
CA ALA A 154 -9.21 2.78 -11.01
C ALA A 154 -9.98 1.83 -11.95
N THR A 155 -11.34 1.81 -11.88
CA THR A 155 -12.18 1.02 -12.79
C THR A 155 -12.52 1.76 -14.10
N ALA A 156 -12.09 3.03 -14.26
CA ALA A 156 -12.35 3.85 -15.44
C ALA A 156 -11.33 5.01 -15.48
N LEU A 157 -10.06 4.67 -15.73
CA LEU A 157 -8.98 5.64 -15.79
C LEU A 157 -9.10 6.55 -17.01
N SER A 158 -8.96 7.86 -16.82
CA SER A 158 -9.06 8.84 -17.91
C SER A 158 -7.83 8.91 -18.82
N PHE A 159 -6.78 8.14 -18.50
CA PHE A 159 -5.55 8.13 -19.28
C PHE A 159 -5.69 7.34 -20.58
N GLU A 160 -4.93 7.72 -21.58
CA GLU A 160 -4.84 7.00 -22.85
C GLU A 160 -4.22 5.61 -22.66
N ASN A 161 -4.46 4.73 -23.64
CA ASN A 161 -3.80 3.43 -23.68
C ASN A 161 -2.27 3.61 -23.69
N GLU A 162 -1.57 2.68 -23.07
CA GLU A 162 -0.11 2.58 -23.18
C GLU A 162 0.62 3.89 -22.82
N SER A 163 0.19 4.51 -21.71
CA SER A 163 0.70 5.80 -21.25
C SER A 163 1.80 5.71 -20.19
N PHE A 164 1.96 4.55 -19.53
CA PHE A 164 2.86 4.40 -18.40
C PHE A 164 3.80 3.20 -18.55
N ASP A 165 5.04 3.36 -18.11
CA ASP A 165 6.05 2.30 -18.09
C ASP A 165 5.98 1.48 -16.80
N LEU A 166 5.46 2.08 -15.72
CA LEU A 166 5.24 1.44 -14.42
C LEU A 166 3.94 1.97 -13.80
N VAL A 167 3.14 1.08 -13.25
CA VAL A 167 2.03 1.44 -12.35
C VAL A 167 2.34 0.92 -10.95
N ILE A 168 2.12 1.76 -9.93
CA ILE A 168 2.18 1.39 -8.51
C ILE A 168 0.77 1.56 -7.93
N ALA A 169 0.19 0.48 -7.43
CA ALA A 169 -1.20 0.40 -7.00
C ALA A 169 -1.35 -0.52 -5.76
N ASN A 170 -0.51 -0.28 -4.75
CA ASN A 170 -0.47 -1.15 -3.56
C ASN A 170 -1.68 -0.96 -2.65
N HIS A 171 -2.22 -2.07 -2.17
CA HIS A 171 -3.28 -2.09 -1.15
C HIS A 171 -4.49 -1.22 -1.51
N ILE A 172 -4.96 -1.38 -2.76
CA ILE A 172 -6.18 -0.72 -3.24
C ILE A 172 -7.23 -1.72 -3.75
N MET A 173 -6.81 -2.88 -4.27
CA MET A 173 -7.74 -3.84 -4.89
C MET A 173 -8.72 -4.46 -3.90
N GLU A 174 -8.33 -4.60 -2.65
CA GLU A 174 -9.19 -5.08 -1.56
C GLU A 174 -10.35 -4.14 -1.22
N HIS A 175 -10.28 -2.87 -1.69
CA HIS A 175 -11.32 -1.86 -1.50
C HIS A 175 -12.25 -1.72 -2.71
N ILE A 176 -11.86 -2.23 -3.89
CA ILE A 176 -12.58 -2.02 -5.15
C ILE A 176 -13.52 -3.20 -5.42
N PRO A 177 -14.86 -3.03 -5.40
CA PRO A 177 -15.78 -4.13 -5.68
C PRO A 177 -15.52 -4.83 -7.02
N ASP A 178 -15.29 -4.07 -8.09
CA ASP A 178 -14.98 -4.57 -9.44
C ASP A 178 -13.45 -4.51 -9.68
N ASP A 179 -12.69 -5.37 -8.99
CA ASP A 179 -11.24 -5.42 -9.09
C ASP A 179 -10.76 -5.93 -10.46
N GLU A 180 -11.52 -6.81 -11.10
CA GLU A 180 -11.20 -7.31 -12.45
C GLU A 180 -11.23 -6.17 -13.48
N LYS A 181 -12.20 -5.27 -13.38
CA LYS A 181 -12.27 -4.10 -14.25
C LYS A 181 -11.12 -3.14 -13.97
N ALA A 182 -10.76 -2.93 -12.69
CA ALA A 182 -9.61 -2.11 -12.32
C ALA A 182 -8.30 -2.70 -12.86
N MET A 183 -8.10 -4.02 -12.76
CA MET A 183 -6.94 -4.70 -13.33
C MET A 183 -6.87 -4.53 -14.85
N LYS A 184 -7.99 -4.63 -15.57
CA LYS A 184 -8.05 -4.40 -17.02
C LYS A 184 -7.73 -2.96 -17.40
N GLU A 185 -8.19 -1.97 -16.64
CA GLU A 185 -7.85 -0.56 -16.85
C GLU A 185 -6.36 -0.28 -16.61
N ILE A 186 -5.79 -0.85 -15.54
CA ILE A 186 -4.35 -0.77 -15.29
C ILE A 186 -3.55 -1.43 -16.43
N TYR A 187 -4.00 -2.59 -16.90
CA TYR A 187 -3.39 -3.26 -18.06
C TYR A 187 -3.45 -2.38 -19.32
N ARG A 188 -4.58 -1.74 -19.56
CA ARG A 188 -4.79 -0.86 -20.74
C ARG A 188 -3.82 0.32 -20.74
N VAL A 189 -3.62 0.97 -19.59
CA VAL A 189 -2.78 2.17 -19.51
C VAL A 189 -1.29 1.86 -19.43
N LEU A 190 -0.88 0.63 -19.13
CA LEU A 190 0.51 0.19 -19.18
C LEU A 190 1.00 0.00 -20.61
N ASN A 191 2.23 0.42 -20.89
CA ASN A 191 2.95 0.13 -22.13
C ASN A 191 3.18 -1.40 -22.27
N PRO A 192 3.26 -1.94 -23.50
CA PRO A 192 3.84 -3.27 -23.70
C PRO A 192 5.21 -3.36 -23.02
N GLY A 193 5.47 -4.46 -22.34
CA GLY A 193 6.67 -4.61 -21.49
C GLY A 193 6.70 -3.80 -20.20
N GLY A 194 5.66 -3.00 -19.92
CA GLY A 194 5.53 -2.23 -18.69
C GLY A 194 5.34 -3.10 -17.45
N ASN A 195 5.68 -2.56 -16.28
CA ASN A 195 5.63 -3.26 -15.01
C ASN A 195 4.49 -2.76 -14.11
N LEU A 196 4.03 -3.62 -13.23
CA LEU A 196 3.03 -3.30 -12.22
C LEU A 196 3.51 -3.75 -10.85
N ILE A 197 3.49 -2.85 -9.86
CA ILE A 197 3.65 -3.17 -8.44
C ILE A 197 2.26 -3.02 -7.82
N MET A 198 1.64 -4.13 -7.44
CA MET A 198 0.28 -4.17 -6.91
C MET A 198 0.15 -5.28 -5.88
N GLN A 199 0.67 -5.01 -4.68
CA GLN A 199 0.56 -5.91 -3.54
C GLN A 199 -0.80 -5.71 -2.87
N VAL A 200 -1.35 -6.77 -2.30
CA VAL A 200 -2.62 -6.78 -1.57
C VAL A 200 -2.48 -7.58 -0.28
N PRO A 201 -3.34 -7.40 0.74
CA PRO A 201 -3.48 -8.36 1.81
C PRO A 201 -4.00 -9.69 1.26
N TYR A 202 -3.34 -10.78 1.62
CA TYR A 202 -3.73 -12.10 1.14
C TYR A 202 -3.55 -13.18 2.21
N SER A 203 -4.15 -14.32 1.96
CA SER A 203 -3.93 -15.56 2.71
C SER A 203 -3.53 -16.70 1.76
N GLU A 204 -2.60 -17.52 2.20
CA GLU A 204 -2.24 -18.76 1.50
C GLU A 204 -3.03 -19.97 2.02
N THR A 205 -3.78 -19.82 3.12
CA THR A 205 -4.43 -20.92 3.83
C THR A 205 -5.92 -21.05 3.56
N ILE A 206 -6.59 -19.99 3.13
CA ILE A 206 -7.99 -20.06 2.70
C ILE A 206 -8.06 -20.72 1.31
N SER A 207 -9.08 -21.53 1.05
CA SER A 207 -9.23 -22.24 -0.23
C SER A 207 -9.64 -21.34 -1.40
N ASN A 208 -10.39 -20.26 -1.12
CA ASN A 208 -10.85 -19.30 -2.10
C ASN A 208 -10.84 -17.89 -1.51
N THR A 209 -10.79 -16.86 -2.36
CA THR A 209 -11.01 -15.47 -1.96
C THR A 209 -12.35 -15.34 -1.24
N ILE A 210 -12.33 -14.75 -0.05
CA ILE A 210 -13.55 -14.42 0.72
C ILE A 210 -13.95 -13.01 0.32
N GLU A 211 -15.14 -12.84 -0.25
CA GLU A 211 -15.62 -11.51 -0.68
C GLU A 211 -17.12 -11.33 -0.47
N GLU A 212 -17.51 -10.08 -0.15
CA GLU A 212 -18.89 -9.63 -0.08
C GLU A 212 -18.96 -8.22 -0.67
N LEU A 213 -19.22 -8.15 -1.98
CA LEU A 213 -19.08 -6.94 -2.78
C LEU A 213 -20.17 -5.88 -2.50
N SER A 214 -21.31 -6.32 -1.98
CA SER A 214 -22.47 -5.47 -1.66
C SER A 214 -22.41 -4.89 -0.23
N ILE A 215 -21.40 -5.29 0.56
CA ILE A 215 -21.30 -4.87 1.96
C ILE A 215 -20.99 -3.38 2.09
N ASN A 216 -21.82 -2.67 2.84
CA ASN A 216 -21.62 -1.25 3.17
C ASN A 216 -21.88 -1.02 4.66
N ASN A 217 -21.15 -1.76 5.49
CA ASN A 217 -21.22 -1.65 6.94
C ASN A 217 -19.82 -1.82 7.52
N PRO A 218 -19.19 -0.75 8.04
CA PRO A 218 -17.80 -0.75 8.52
C PRO A 218 -17.53 -1.78 9.62
N GLU A 219 -18.48 -2.03 10.54
CA GLU A 219 -18.30 -2.99 11.62
C GLU A 219 -18.27 -4.43 11.07
N LYS A 220 -19.19 -4.74 10.14
CA LYS A 220 -19.21 -6.04 9.47
C LYS A 220 -17.99 -6.24 8.58
N GLN A 221 -17.55 -5.20 7.86
CA GLN A 221 -16.33 -5.25 7.04
C GLN A 221 -15.09 -5.51 7.91
N SER A 222 -14.95 -4.82 9.05
CA SER A 222 -13.89 -5.10 10.04
C SER A 222 -13.93 -6.55 10.54
N ALA A 223 -15.11 -7.06 10.85
CA ALA A 223 -15.28 -8.43 11.36
C ALA A 223 -14.99 -9.51 10.31
N LEU A 224 -15.33 -9.27 9.04
CA LEU A 224 -15.18 -10.24 7.94
C LEU A 224 -13.81 -10.17 7.28
N PHE A 225 -13.27 -8.96 7.08
CA PHE A 225 -12.10 -8.72 6.24
C PHE A 225 -10.91 -8.08 6.99
N GLY A 226 -11.07 -7.76 8.28
CA GLY A 226 -10.00 -7.19 9.08
C GLY A 226 -9.76 -5.69 8.86
N GLN A 227 -10.65 -5.01 8.09
CA GLN A 227 -10.62 -3.55 7.92
C GLN A 227 -12.00 -3.03 7.50
N LYS A 228 -12.35 -1.84 7.97
CA LYS A 228 -13.70 -1.22 7.88
C LYS A 228 -14.19 -0.84 6.47
N ASP A 229 -13.32 -0.93 5.48
CA ASP A 229 -13.55 -0.55 4.08
C ASP A 229 -13.04 -1.59 3.07
N HIS A 230 -12.61 -2.75 3.55
CA HIS A 230 -12.33 -3.91 2.71
C HIS A 230 -13.64 -4.59 2.29
N VAL A 231 -13.64 -5.17 1.09
CA VAL A 231 -14.73 -5.99 0.55
C VAL A 231 -14.29 -7.44 0.31
N ARG A 232 -13.00 -7.74 0.56
CA ARG A 232 -12.45 -9.09 0.40
C ARG A 232 -11.17 -9.35 1.19
N ILE A 233 -10.90 -10.66 1.36
CA ILE A 233 -9.57 -11.22 1.68
C ILE A 233 -9.20 -12.11 0.50
N TYR A 234 -8.11 -11.80 -0.19
CA TYR A 234 -7.63 -12.62 -1.30
C TYR A 234 -7.03 -13.94 -0.83
N ASN A 235 -7.40 -15.05 -1.50
CA ASN A 235 -6.49 -16.18 -1.61
C ASN A 235 -5.38 -15.80 -2.61
N LEU A 236 -4.11 -16.06 -2.30
CA LEU A 236 -2.98 -15.65 -3.14
C LEU A 236 -3.07 -16.21 -4.56
N GLN A 237 -3.44 -17.47 -4.73
CA GLN A 237 -3.53 -18.10 -6.05
C GLN A 237 -4.70 -17.54 -6.88
N ASN A 238 -5.85 -17.27 -6.24
CA ASN A 238 -6.97 -16.61 -6.92
C ASN A 238 -6.60 -15.18 -7.36
N TYR A 239 -5.83 -14.45 -6.55
CA TYR A 239 -5.35 -13.12 -6.91
C TYR A 239 -4.43 -13.18 -8.14
N ILE A 240 -3.45 -14.09 -8.13
CA ILE A 240 -2.57 -14.33 -9.28
C ILE A 240 -3.39 -14.70 -10.53
N GLN A 241 -4.38 -15.58 -10.39
CA GLN A 241 -5.25 -15.97 -11.50
C GLN A 241 -6.04 -14.77 -12.07
N ARG A 242 -6.59 -13.88 -11.22
CA ARG A 242 -7.28 -12.65 -11.68
C ARG A 242 -6.34 -11.74 -12.49
N LEU A 243 -5.10 -11.57 -12.03
CA LEU A 243 -4.08 -10.82 -12.77
C LEU A 243 -3.77 -11.45 -14.13
N GLN A 244 -3.62 -12.76 -14.19
CA GLN A 244 -3.36 -13.49 -15.44
C GLN A 244 -4.56 -13.40 -16.41
N LEU A 245 -5.78 -13.46 -15.91
CA LEU A 245 -7.00 -13.27 -16.71
C LEU A 245 -7.13 -11.82 -17.23
N ALA A 246 -6.55 -10.83 -16.53
CA ALA A 246 -6.46 -9.47 -17.03
C ALA A 246 -5.34 -9.28 -18.09
N GLY A 247 -4.52 -10.31 -18.36
CA GLY A 247 -3.48 -10.34 -19.38
C GLY A 247 -2.05 -10.21 -18.86
N PHE A 248 -1.83 -10.10 -17.55
CA PHE A 248 -0.50 -9.96 -16.97
C PHE A 248 0.27 -11.28 -16.90
N ILE A 249 1.58 -11.19 -17.02
CA ILE A 249 2.52 -12.22 -16.58
C ILE A 249 2.83 -11.92 -15.11
N VAL A 250 2.69 -12.94 -14.26
CA VAL A 250 2.92 -12.83 -12.81
C VAL A 250 3.98 -13.84 -12.40
N ASP A 251 5.06 -13.34 -11.80
CA ASP A 251 6.09 -14.14 -11.18
C ASP A 251 6.08 -13.91 -9.67
N LEU A 252 5.84 -14.98 -8.90
CA LEU A 252 5.81 -14.95 -7.44
C LEU A 252 7.21 -15.17 -6.90
N ILE A 253 7.76 -14.17 -6.21
CA ILE A 253 8.99 -14.30 -5.44
C ILE A 253 8.62 -14.66 -4.01
N PRO A 254 8.79 -15.94 -3.60
CA PRO A 254 8.42 -16.35 -2.25
C PRO A 254 9.32 -15.69 -1.21
N TYR A 255 8.79 -15.48 0.01
CA TYR A 255 9.50 -14.82 1.10
C TYR A 255 10.93 -15.36 1.29
N ASN A 256 11.09 -16.69 1.26
CA ASN A 256 12.41 -17.33 1.45
C ASN A 256 13.45 -16.98 0.37
N SER A 257 13.02 -16.46 -0.77
CA SER A 257 13.90 -15.96 -1.84
C SER A 257 14.24 -14.47 -1.68
N LEU A 258 13.64 -13.77 -0.71
CA LEU A 258 13.85 -12.36 -0.42
C LEU A 258 14.88 -12.10 0.69
N LYS A 259 15.78 -13.06 0.97
CA LYS A 259 16.75 -13.00 2.09
C LYS A 259 17.62 -11.74 2.08
N GLU A 260 18.00 -11.26 0.90
CA GLU A 260 18.80 -10.04 0.73
C GLU A 260 18.08 -8.77 1.29
N TYR A 261 16.74 -8.79 1.38
CA TYR A 261 15.91 -7.69 1.85
C TYR A 261 15.50 -7.82 3.32
N TYR A 262 15.79 -8.93 4.00
CA TYR A 262 15.45 -9.12 5.42
C TYR A 262 16.07 -8.05 6.31
N LYS A 263 17.24 -7.54 5.94
CA LYS A 263 17.88 -6.41 6.62
C LYS A 263 17.02 -5.16 6.71
N TYR A 264 16.05 -5.00 5.83
CA TYR A 264 15.12 -3.86 5.83
C TYR A 264 13.88 -4.09 6.70
N ALA A 265 13.84 -5.14 7.53
CA ALA A 265 12.67 -5.52 8.32
C ALA A 265 11.40 -5.61 7.47
N ILE A 266 11.47 -6.31 6.34
CA ILE A 266 10.30 -6.62 5.52
C ILE A 266 9.37 -7.56 6.29
N GLN A 267 8.09 -7.58 5.95
CA GLN A 267 7.13 -8.44 6.64
C GLN A 267 7.50 -9.91 6.47
N LYS A 268 7.47 -10.62 7.59
CA LYS A 268 7.70 -12.07 7.62
C LYS A 268 6.61 -12.80 6.84
N GLU A 269 7.00 -13.81 6.08
CA GLU A 269 6.13 -14.65 5.24
C GLU A 269 5.46 -13.91 4.06
N GLU A 270 5.69 -12.61 3.86
CA GLU A 270 5.17 -11.88 2.71
C GLU A 270 6.00 -12.17 1.45
N SER A 271 5.37 -12.79 0.46
CA SER A 271 5.92 -12.97 -0.89
C SER A 271 5.74 -11.69 -1.72
N PHE A 272 6.57 -11.47 -2.73
CA PHE A 272 6.47 -10.31 -3.61
C PHE A 272 6.03 -10.73 -5.01
N LEU A 273 5.05 -10.02 -5.58
CA LEU A 273 4.57 -10.25 -6.94
C LEU A 273 5.28 -9.33 -7.92
N MET A 274 6.04 -9.92 -8.85
CA MET A 274 6.56 -9.24 -10.03
C MET A 274 5.54 -9.39 -11.16
N ILE A 275 4.92 -8.27 -11.54
CA ILE A 275 3.82 -8.30 -12.50
C ILE A 275 4.22 -7.47 -13.72
N LYS A 276 3.99 -8.01 -14.92
CA LYS A 276 4.41 -7.39 -16.18
C LYS A 276 3.33 -7.53 -17.25
N LYS A 277 3.11 -6.47 -18.04
CA LYS A 277 2.38 -6.56 -19.31
C LYS A 277 3.31 -7.19 -20.35
N PRO A 278 2.87 -8.23 -21.11
CA PRO A 278 3.63 -8.76 -22.25
C PRO A 278 4.04 -7.67 -23.26
N ASN A 279 5.08 -7.97 -24.09
CA ASN A 279 5.48 -7.10 -25.18
C ASN A 279 4.48 -7.17 -26.33
#